data_dece11194a15617b580bca638a324e34
#
_entry.id   dece11194a15617b580bca638a324e34
#
_cell.length_a   1.000
_cell.length_b   1.000
_cell.length_c   1.000
_cell.angle_alpha   90.00
_cell.angle_beta   90.00
_cell.angle_gamma   90.00
#
_symmetry.space_group_name_H-M   'P 1'
#
loop_
_entity.id
_entity.type
_entity.pdbx_description
1 polymer ?
#
loop_
_entity_poly.entity_id
_entity_poly.type
_entity_poly.pdbx_seq_one_letter_code
_entity_poly.pdbx_strand_id
1 'polypeptide(L)'
;MLEINNLQKNFKNGTHALRGVSFNVKRGEFISILGPSGSGKTTLLRSINGLESIEKGEIIFNGNKIDTISLPDVQRKTGMIFQEFNLVNNLSSINNVLTGLLNSSSKFLSMFYLFTKEQKLNALQALDTVGLLEKSYDRADELSGGQRQRVGIARAIIKKPLLLLADEPVASLDPKAALATMRLLKKINNDFNITVLCNLHQVELASEFSDRVIGLSNGLVVFDDEAKFLDKNINKLYS
;
A
#
# COMPACT_ATOMS: atom_id res chain seq x y z
N MET A 1 -12.94 -10.19 1.64
CA MET A 1 -12.40 -8.99 2.31
C MET A 1 -12.40 -7.80 1.36
N LEU A 2 -11.80 -7.93 0.17
CA LEU A 2 -11.88 -6.94 -0.91
C LEU A 2 -12.33 -7.66 -2.17
N GLU A 3 -13.30 -7.07 -2.91
CA GLU A 3 -13.79 -7.59 -4.18
C GLU A 3 -13.72 -6.45 -5.20
N ILE A 4 -13.16 -6.74 -6.34
CA ILE A 4 -13.03 -5.81 -7.47
C ILE A 4 -13.76 -6.41 -8.65
N ASN A 5 -14.76 -5.71 -9.16
CA ASN A 5 -15.67 -6.20 -10.19
C ASN A 5 -15.66 -5.25 -11.40
N ASN A 6 -15.11 -5.73 -12.51
CA ASN A 6 -15.10 -5.05 -13.82
C ASN A 6 -14.64 -3.58 -13.77
N LEU A 7 -13.55 -3.33 -13.02
CA LEU A 7 -13.06 -1.97 -12.76
C LEU A 7 -12.48 -1.34 -14.03
N GLN A 8 -13.00 -0.17 -14.42
CA GLN A 8 -12.54 0.58 -15.59
C GLN A 8 -12.16 2.01 -15.20
N LYS A 9 -11.05 2.46 -15.77
CA LYS A 9 -10.54 3.83 -15.60
C LYS A 9 -9.90 4.33 -16.87
N ASN A 10 -10.41 5.46 -17.37
CA ASN A 10 -9.80 6.21 -18.45
C ASN A 10 -9.36 7.57 -17.95
N PHE A 11 -8.24 8.06 -18.43
CA PHE A 11 -7.77 9.41 -18.18
C PHE A 11 -8.17 10.34 -19.32
N LYS A 12 -8.29 11.64 -19.04
CA LYS A 12 -8.68 12.66 -20.03
C LYS A 12 -7.75 12.74 -21.25
N ASN A 13 -6.51 12.28 -21.11
CA ASN A 13 -5.53 12.18 -22.21
C ASN A 13 -5.75 10.97 -23.13
N GLY A 14 -6.83 10.21 -22.96
CA GLY A 14 -7.14 9.02 -23.75
C GLY A 14 -6.51 7.72 -23.25
N THR A 15 -5.75 7.73 -22.15
CA THR A 15 -5.13 6.52 -21.61
C THR A 15 -6.18 5.66 -20.90
N HIS A 16 -6.36 4.42 -21.38
CA HIS A 16 -7.19 3.39 -20.73
C HIS A 16 -6.36 2.64 -19.71
N ALA A 17 -6.32 3.11 -18.46
CA ALA A 17 -5.48 2.56 -17.42
C ALA A 17 -6.00 1.25 -16.83
N LEU A 18 -7.33 1.07 -16.72
CA LEU A 18 -7.99 -0.17 -16.29
C LEU A 18 -9.11 -0.48 -17.28
N ARG A 19 -9.18 -1.75 -17.73
CA ARG A 19 -10.07 -2.18 -18.82
C ARG A 19 -11.02 -3.32 -18.42
N GLY A 20 -11.45 -3.36 -17.15
CA GLY A 20 -12.34 -4.40 -16.64
C GLY A 20 -11.63 -5.35 -15.68
N VAL A 21 -10.79 -4.81 -14.82
CA VAL A 21 -10.06 -5.58 -13.78
C VAL A 21 -11.06 -6.18 -12.80
N SER A 22 -10.93 -7.51 -12.57
CA SER A 22 -11.76 -8.24 -11.60
C SER A 22 -10.91 -9.27 -10.85
N PHE A 23 -10.96 -9.26 -9.53
CA PHE A 23 -10.40 -10.26 -8.64
C PHE A 23 -10.90 -10.07 -7.20
N ASN A 24 -10.70 -11.09 -6.36
CA ASN A 24 -11.08 -11.07 -4.95
C ASN A 24 -9.83 -11.24 -4.07
N VAL A 25 -9.85 -10.64 -2.87
CA VAL A 25 -8.78 -10.73 -1.88
C VAL A 25 -9.33 -11.30 -0.58
N LYS A 26 -8.69 -12.32 -0.03
CA LYS A 26 -9.01 -12.91 1.27
C LYS A 26 -8.34 -12.11 2.39
N ARG A 27 -8.86 -12.23 3.61
CA ARG A 27 -8.26 -11.59 4.77
C ARG A 27 -6.93 -12.25 5.12
N GLY A 28 -5.93 -11.43 5.45
CA GLY A 28 -4.59 -11.89 5.81
C GLY A 28 -3.71 -12.33 4.63
N GLU A 29 -4.23 -12.30 3.40
CA GLU A 29 -3.48 -12.69 2.19
C GLU A 29 -2.44 -11.62 1.84
N PHE A 30 -1.24 -12.06 1.44
CA PHE A 30 -0.22 -11.19 0.85
C PHE A 30 -0.22 -11.40 -0.66
N ILE A 31 -0.72 -10.42 -1.41
CA ILE A 31 -0.81 -10.47 -2.87
C ILE A 31 0.16 -9.48 -3.49
N SER A 32 0.97 -9.95 -4.45
CA SER A 32 1.71 -9.07 -5.34
C SER A 32 0.99 -8.86 -6.67
N ILE A 33 0.99 -7.61 -7.13
CA ILE A 33 0.55 -7.25 -8.49
C ILE A 33 1.81 -7.01 -9.31
N LEU A 34 2.04 -7.88 -10.29
CA LEU A 34 3.13 -7.77 -11.24
C LEU A 34 2.66 -7.21 -12.58
N GLY A 35 3.55 -6.53 -13.26
CA GLY A 35 3.31 -6.04 -14.61
C GLY A 35 4.31 -5.00 -15.05
N PRO A 36 4.43 -4.74 -16.37
CA PRO A 36 5.30 -3.70 -16.91
C PRO A 36 4.91 -2.30 -16.42
N SER A 37 5.78 -1.33 -16.63
CA SER A 37 5.45 0.08 -16.39
C SER A 37 4.25 0.47 -17.26
N GLY A 38 3.32 1.26 -16.69
CA GLY A 38 2.10 1.68 -17.40
C GLY A 38 0.99 0.62 -17.49
N SER A 39 1.15 -0.57 -16.89
CA SER A 39 0.09 -1.61 -16.93
C SER A 39 -1.17 -1.29 -16.11
N GLY A 40 -1.16 -0.23 -15.28
CA GLY A 40 -2.29 0.20 -14.46
C GLY A 40 -2.19 -0.12 -12.97
N LYS A 41 -1.09 -0.71 -12.48
CA LYS A 41 -0.91 -1.13 -11.07
C LYS A 41 -1.14 0.01 -10.06
N THR A 42 -0.44 1.12 -10.23
CA THR A 42 -0.60 2.31 -9.37
C THR A 42 -2.02 2.87 -9.42
N THR A 43 -2.63 2.92 -10.61
CA THR A 43 -4.02 3.36 -10.79
C THR A 43 -4.97 2.44 -10.03
N LEU A 44 -4.77 1.14 -10.07
CA LEU A 44 -5.57 0.15 -9.34
C LEU A 44 -5.50 0.38 -7.82
N LEU A 45 -4.30 0.48 -7.24
CA LEU A 45 -4.14 0.73 -5.80
C LEU A 45 -4.76 2.07 -5.39
N ARG A 46 -4.55 3.11 -6.18
CA ARG A 46 -5.13 4.45 -5.93
C ARG A 46 -6.64 4.43 -6.01
N SER A 47 -7.22 3.67 -6.94
CA SER A 47 -8.68 3.51 -7.03
C SER A 47 -9.25 2.81 -5.80
N ILE A 48 -8.58 1.77 -5.28
CA ILE A 48 -8.99 1.07 -4.06
C ILE A 48 -8.99 2.02 -2.85
N ASN A 49 -8.01 2.91 -2.75
CA ASN A 49 -7.92 3.89 -1.66
C ASN A 49 -8.73 5.18 -1.93
N GLY A 50 -9.43 5.26 -3.06
CA GLY A 50 -10.23 6.41 -3.45
C GLY A 50 -9.43 7.68 -3.78
N LEU A 51 -8.14 7.54 -4.09
CA LEU A 51 -7.29 8.62 -4.60
C LEU A 51 -7.50 8.84 -6.10
N GLU A 52 -8.02 7.83 -6.80
CA GLU A 52 -8.47 7.92 -8.19
C GLU A 52 -9.93 7.48 -8.30
N SER A 53 -10.72 8.27 -9.02
CA SER A 53 -12.11 7.92 -9.33
C SER A 53 -12.17 6.81 -10.38
N ILE A 54 -13.09 5.87 -10.21
CA ILE A 54 -13.43 4.85 -11.21
C ILE A 54 -14.55 5.34 -12.13
N GLU A 55 -14.58 4.85 -13.37
CA GLU A 55 -15.65 5.18 -14.33
C GLU A 55 -16.74 4.12 -14.37
N LYS A 56 -16.34 2.84 -14.34
CA LYS A 56 -17.26 1.70 -14.35
C LYS A 56 -16.74 0.61 -13.41
N GLY A 57 -17.63 -0.29 -13.04
CA GLY A 57 -17.35 -1.36 -12.11
C GLY A 57 -17.60 -0.94 -10.66
N GLU A 58 -17.15 -1.75 -9.75
CA GLU A 58 -17.31 -1.49 -8.32
C GLU A 58 -16.17 -2.12 -7.51
N ILE A 59 -15.94 -1.52 -6.35
CA ILE A 59 -15.03 -2.04 -5.34
C ILE A 59 -15.86 -2.25 -4.06
N ILE A 60 -15.79 -3.46 -3.50
CA ILE A 60 -16.48 -3.84 -2.28
C ILE A 60 -15.41 -4.13 -1.22
N PHE A 61 -15.47 -3.45 -0.09
CA PHE A 61 -14.57 -3.63 1.04
C PHE A 61 -15.34 -4.05 2.28
N ASN A 62 -15.04 -5.23 2.80
CA ASN A 62 -15.77 -5.85 3.93
C ASN A 62 -17.29 -5.89 3.72
N GLY A 63 -17.74 -6.23 2.51
CA GLY A 63 -19.17 -6.33 2.17
C GLY A 63 -19.85 -4.99 1.85
N ASN A 64 -19.14 -3.87 1.95
CA ASN A 64 -19.68 -2.56 1.63
C ASN A 64 -19.06 -2.01 0.34
N LYS A 65 -19.90 -1.53 -0.58
CA LYS A 65 -19.42 -0.85 -1.78
C LYS A 65 -18.71 0.46 -1.42
N ILE A 66 -17.58 0.70 -2.05
CA ILE A 66 -16.85 1.97 -1.89
C ILE A 66 -17.53 3.04 -2.75
N ASP A 67 -18.03 4.07 -2.08
CA ASP A 67 -18.59 5.27 -2.67
C ASP A 67 -18.13 6.52 -1.89
N THR A 68 -18.62 7.69 -2.24
CA THR A 68 -18.25 8.95 -1.58
C THR A 68 -18.62 8.98 -0.09
N ILE A 69 -19.63 8.23 0.34
CA ILE A 69 -20.10 8.20 1.73
C ILE A 69 -19.23 7.24 2.55
N SER A 70 -18.96 6.03 2.03
CA SER A 70 -18.19 4.98 2.72
C SER A 70 -16.68 5.21 2.64
N LEU A 71 -16.18 6.00 1.68
CA LEU A 71 -14.75 6.23 1.43
C LEU A 71 -13.96 6.66 2.67
N PRO A 72 -14.41 7.61 3.52
CA PRO A 72 -13.66 7.99 4.73
C PRO A 72 -13.47 6.81 5.70
N ASP A 73 -14.44 5.91 5.80
CA ASP A 73 -14.35 4.70 6.62
C ASP A 73 -13.35 3.68 6.03
N VAL A 74 -13.38 3.51 4.72
CA VAL A 74 -12.40 2.68 4.00
C VAL A 74 -10.99 3.21 4.20
N GLN A 75 -10.77 4.51 4.04
CA GLN A 75 -9.47 5.14 4.25
C GLN A 75 -8.96 5.04 5.69
N ARG A 76 -9.84 5.03 6.69
CA ARG A 76 -9.46 4.75 8.09
C ARG A 76 -8.95 3.32 8.27
N LYS A 77 -9.50 2.35 7.55
CA LYS A 77 -9.17 0.92 7.63
C LYS A 77 -8.10 0.48 6.63
N THR A 78 -7.60 1.39 5.78
CA THR A 78 -6.61 1.11 4.74
C THR A 78 -5.35 1.92 4.98
N GLY A 79 -4.18 1.31 5.01
CA GLY A 79 -2.87 1.96 4.98
C GLY A 79 -2.35 2.08 3.54
N MET A 80 -1.66 3.18 3.21
CA MET A 80 -1.01 3.35 1.91
C MET A 80 0.47 3.64 2.09
N ILE A 81 1.31 2.85 1.42
CA ILE A 81 2.75 3.07 1.28
C ILE A 81 2.97 3.54 -0.15
N PHE A 82 3.62 4.68 -0.30
CA PHE A 82 3.87 5.32 -1.59
C PHE A 82 5.29 5.04 -2.08
N GLN A 83 5.49 5.05 -3.38
CA GLN A 83 6.77 4.84 -4.04
C GLN A 83 7.82 5.89 -3.62
N GLU A 84 7.45 7.17 -3.51
CA GLU A 84 8.33 8.29 -3.14
C GLU A 84 8.24 8.63 -1.64
N PHE A 85 8.10 7.67 -0.74
CA PHE A 85 7.97 7.83 0.71
C PHE A 85 6.89 8.85 1.15
N ASN A 86 6.73 9.97 0.47
CA ASN A 86 5.81 11.09 0.74
C ASN A 86 5.91 11.57 2.21
N LEU A 87 7.12 11.68 2.70
CA LEU A 87 7.41 12.25 4.03
C LEU A 87 7.58 13.76 3.93
N VAL A 88 7.24 14.44 5.00
CA VAL A 88 7.54 15.86 5.17
C VAL A 88 8.96 15.97 5.71
N ASN A 89 9.88 16.44 4.88
CA ASN A 89 11.33 16.37 5.12
C ASN A 89 11.77 17.05 6.42
N ASN A 90 11.21 18.20 6.76
CA ASN A 90 11.54 18.99 7.96
C ASN A 90 10.82 18.53 9.24
N LEU A 91 9.97 17.49 9.16
CA LEU A 91 9.35 16.90 10.34
C LEU A 91 10.16 15.69 10.83
N SER A 92 10.11 15.45 12.15
CA SER A 92 10.67 14.24 12.76
C SER A 92 9.95 12.98 12.31
N SER A 93 10.59 11.82 12.49
CA SER A 93 10.01 10.49 12.20
C SER A 93 8.66 10.30 12.88
N ILE A 94 8.57 10.59 14.17
CA ILE A 94 7.32 10.47 14.93
C ILE A 94 6.22 11.39 14.39
N ASN A 95 6.55 12.63 14.02
CA ASN A 95 5.57 13.56 13.49
C ASN A 95 5.10 13.13 12.09
N ASN A 96 5.99 12.59 11.25
CA ASN A 96 5.60 11.96 9.98
C ASN A 96 4.64 10.78 10.20
N VAL A 97 4.91 9.91 11.17
CA VAL A 97 4.03 8.78 11.50
C VAL A 97 2.66 9.27 11.98
N LEU A 98 2.63 10.29 12.84
CA LEU A 98 1.39 10.89 13.35
C LEU A 98 0.49 11.47 12.25
N THR A 99 1.06 11.91 11.10
CA THR A 99 0.23 12.34 9.96
C THR A 99 -0.69 11.23 9.43
N GLY A 100 -0.36 9.96 9.66
CA GLY A 100 -1.22 8.83 9.31
C GLY A 100 -2.59 8.84 10.03
N LEU A 101 -2.71 9.56 11.13
CA LEU A 101 -3.95 9.69 11.92
C LEU A 101 -4.81 10.90 11.53
N LEU A 102 -4.37 11.79 10.63
CA LEU A 102 -5.08 13.03 10.33
C LEU A 102 -6.53 12.83 9.87
N ASN A 103 -6.80 11.77 9.08
CA ASN A 103 -8.15 11.44 8.64
C ASN A 103 -9.05 10.83 9.72
N SER A 104 -8.48 10.40 10.86
CA SER A 104 -9.21 9.81 11.99
C SER A 104 -9.33 10.73 13.19
N SER A 105 -8.59 11.85 13.20
CA SER A 105 -8.59 12.83 14.27
C SER A 105 -9.59 13.96 13.99
N SER A 106 -10.03 14.66 15.05
CA SER A 106 -10.81 15.89 14.90
C SER A 106 -10.09 16.87 13.97
N LYS A 107 -10.75 17.37 12.93
CA LYS A 107 -10.17 18.30 11.94
C LYS A 107 -9.52 19.52 12.60
N PHE A 108 -10.09 20.00 13.71
CA PHE A 108 -9.59 21.16 14.46
C PHE A 108 -8.26 20.86 15.18
N LEU A 109 -8.15 19.71 15.87
CA LEU A 109 -6.92 19.30 16.56
C LEU A 109 -5.80 18.95 15.58
N SER A 110 -6.15 18.33 14.46
CA SER A 110 -5.22 17.99 13.38
C SER A 110 -4.56 19.21 12.76
N MET A 111 -5.29 20.32 12.63
CA MET A 111 -4.78 21.57 12.05
C MET A 111 -3.67 22.21 12.87
N PHE A 112 -3.66 21.97 14.20
CA PHE A 112 -2.62 22.48 15.13
C PHE A 112 -1.59 21.43 15.53
N TYR A 113 -1.56 20.23 14.87
CA TYR A 113 -0.66 19.13 15.22
C TYR A 113 -0.75 18.70 16.71
N LEU A 114 -1.90 18.89 17.33
CA LEU A 114 -2.15 18.53 18.73
C LEU A 114 -2.55 17.06 18.82
N PHE A 115 -1.57 16.18 19.01
CA PHE A 115 -1.77 14.77 19.22
C PHE A 115 -1.79 14.41 20.70
N THR A 116 -2.69 13.49 21.07
CA THR A 116 -2.80 12.99 22.46
C THR A 116 -1.57 12.18 22.88
N LYS A 117 -1.39 11.95 24.18
CA LYS A 117 -0.34 11.06 24.70
C LYS A 117 -0.47 9.65 24.11
N GLU A 118 -1.69 9.14 24.00
CA GLU A 118 -1.98 7.83 23.42
C GLU A 118 -1.57 7.75 21.94
N GLN A 119 -1.90 8.77 21.13
CA GLN A 119 -1.49 8.83 19.72
C GLN A 119 0.04 8.86 19.57
N LYS A 120 0.74 9.60 20.42
CA LYS A 120 2.22 9.62 20.42
C LYS A 120 2.80 8.27 20.82
N LEU A 121 2.21 7.58 21.80
CA LEU A 121 2.63 6.22 22.17
C LEU A 121 2.41 5.23 21.00
N ASN A 122 1.26 5.28 20.34
CA ASN A 122 0.98 4.46 19.18
C ASN A 122 1.98 4.74 18.03
N ALA A 123 2.41 5.99 17.85
CA ALA A 123 3.42 6.35 16.85
C ALA A 123 4.81 5.76 17.21
N LEU A 124 5.20 5.80 18.48
CA LEU A 124 6.44 5.18 18.96
C LEU A 124 6.40 3.65 18.78
N GLN A 125 5.27 3.01 19.07
CA GLN A 125 5.08 1.57 18.84
C GLN A 125 5.17 1.20 17.35
N ALA A 126 4.60 2.05 16.47
CA ALA A 126 4.73 1.84 15.02
C ALA A 126 6.19 2.01 14.56
N LEU A 127 6.93 2.96 15.11
CA LEU A 127 8.37 3.13 14.84
C LEU A 127 9.20 1.95 15.38
N ASP A 128 8.86 1.43 16.55
CA ASP A 128 9.49 0.24 17.11
C ASP A 128 9.26 -0.99 16.22
N THR A 129 8.02 -1.19 15.74
CA THR A 129 7.67 -2.28 14.82
C THR A 129 8.55 -2.29 13.56
N VAL A 130 8.95 -1.11 13.07
CA VAL A 130 9.83 -1.00 11.88
C VAL A 130 11.31 -0.85 12.24
N GLY A 131 11.68 -0.96 13.54
CA GLY A 131 13.06 -0.90 14.04
C GLY A 131 13.67 0.50 13.96
N LEU A 132 12.88 1.54 14.20
CA LEU A 132 13.31 2.96 14.19
C LEU A 132 12.96 3.72 15.47
N LEU A 133 12.76 3.04 16.60
CA LEU A 133 12.42 3.70 17.86
C LEU A 133 13.46 4.74 18.27
N GLU A 134 14.74 4.42 18.17
CA GLU A 134 15.84 5.33 18.53
C GLU A 134 15.93 6.57 17.63
N LYS A 135 15.34 6.49 16.42
CA LYS A 135 15.29 7.58 15.44
C LYS A 135 13.95 8.30 15.39
N SER A 136 13.16 8.18 16.45
CA SER A 136 11.81 8.76 16.51
C SER A 136 11.82 10.29 16.37
N TYR A 137 12.85 10.94 16.85
CA TYR A 137 12.97 12.40 16.84
C TYR A 137 13.90 12.95 15.76
N ASP A 138 14.58 12.07 14.99
CA ASP A 138 15.41 12.48 13.85
C ASP A 138 14.49 12.99 12.74
N ARG A 139 14.95 14.01 12.01
CA ARG A 139 14.22 14.57 10.88
C ARG A 139 14.26 13.61 9.68
N ALA A 140 13.20 13.65 8.86
CA ALA A 140 13.10 12.74 7.72
C ALA A 140 14.19 12.98 6.65
N ASP A 141 14.71 14.21 6.49
CA ASP A 141 15.80 14.54 5.58
C ASP A 141 17.19 14.02 6.04
N GLU A 142 17.33 13.70 7.34
CA GLU A 142 18.56 13.12 7.93
C GLU A 142 18.61 11.58 7.81
N LEU A 143 17.51 10.94 7.37
CA LEU A 143 17.39 9.50 7.28
C LEU A 143 17.88 8.96 5.92
N SER A 144 18.44 7.75 5.92
CA SER A 144 18.70 7.00 4.69
C SER A 144 17.40 6.64 3.93
N GLY A 145 17.50 6.30 2.64
CA GLY A 145 16.34 5.89 1.83
C GLY A 145 15.55 4.74 2.45
N GLY A 146 16.23 3.70 2.93
CA GLY A 146 15.58 2.58 3.62
C GLY A 146 14.93 2.96 4.96
N GLN A 147 15.53 3.91 5.70
CA GLN A 147 14.94 4.44 6.93
C GLN A 147 13.69 5.27 6.62
N ARG A 148 13.74 6.14 5.60
CA ARG A 148 12.56 6.89 5.14
C ARG A 148 11.42 5.95 4.71
N GLN A 149 11.74 4.86 4.01
CA GLN A 149 10.74 3.86 3.66
C GLN A 149 10.09 3.23 4.90
N ARG A 150 10.87 2.88 5.90
CA ARG A 150 10.36 2.33 7.16
C ARG A 150 9.48 3.34 7.91
N VAL A 151 9.80 4.62 7.92
CA VAL A 151 8.90 5.68 8.47
C VAL A 151 7.59 5.73 7.68
N GLY A 152 7.63 5.62 6.35
CA GLY A 152 6.43 5.52 5.50
C GLY A 152 5.56 4.30 5.84
N ILE A 153 6.19 3.15 6.11
CA ILE A 153 5.49 1.95 6.58
C ILE A 153 4.87 2.18 7.96
N ALA A 154 5.62 2.72 8.92
CA ALA A 154 5.11 3.05 10.27
C ALA A 154 3.90 3.99 10.21
N ARG A 155 3.94 5.02 9.34
CA ARG A 155 2.81 5.91 9.07
C ARG A 155 1.59 5.17 8.52
N ALA A 156 1.80 4.17 7.65
CA ALA A 156 0.70 3.41 7.10
C ALA A 156 0.04 2.47 8.11
N ILE A 157 0.80 1.93 9.07
CA ILE A 157 0.31 0.94 10.05
C ILE A 157 -0.17 1.54 11.37
N ILE A 158 0.13 2.82 11.69
CA ILE A 158 -0.24 3.45 12.99
C ILE A 158 -1.74 3.34 13.30
N LYS A 159 -2.58 3.37 12.27
CA LYS A 159 -4.05 3.25 12.42
C LYS A 159 -4.55 1.82 12.46
N LYS A 160 -3.63 0.82 12.55
CA LYS A 160 -3.93 -0.62 12.58
C LYS A 160 -4.88 -1.02 11.43
N PRO A 161 -4.48 -0.82 10.17
CA PRO A 161 -5.37 -1.03 9.03
C PRO A 161 -5.70 -2.52 8.84
N LEU A 162 -6.82 -2.80 8.17
CA LEU A 162 -7.17 -4.15 7.72
C LEU A 162 -6.51 -4.50 6.39
N LEU A 163 -6.25 -3.46 5.57
CA LEU A 163 -5.63 -3.57 4.25
C LEU A 163 -4.46 -2.60 4.14
N LEU A 164 -3.31 -3.09 3.72
CA LEU A 164 -2.13 -2.32 3.41
C LEU A 164 -1.92 -2.35 1.89
N LEU A 165 -1.94 -1.19 1.28
CA LEU A 165 -1.66 -0.98 -0.14
C LEU A 165 -0.24 -0.46 -0.27
N ALA A 166 0.64 -1.19 -0.95
CA ALA A 166 2.03 -0.81 -1.13
C ALA A 166 2.33 -0.59 -2.62
N ASP A 167 2.51 0.66 -3.01
CA ASP A 167 2.80 1.04 -4.39
C ASP A 167 4.31 1.11 -4.59
N GLU A 168 4.89 0.06 -5.15
CA GLU A 168 6.32 -0.11 -5.44
C GLU A 168 7.23 0.22 -4.23
N PRO A 169 7.03 -0.44 -3.07
CA PRO A 169 7.67 -0.05 -1.81
C PRO A 169 9.20 -0.25 -1.79
N VAL A 170 9.77 -0.83 -2.84
CA VAL A 170 11.20 -1.17 -2.94
C VAL A 170 11.90 -0.55 -4.16
N ALA A 171 11.19 0.20 -5.01
CA ALA A 171 11.72 0.68 -6.30
C ALA A 171 12.95 1.59 -6.18
N SER A 172 13.04 2.38 -5.10
CA SER A 172 14.14 3.34 -4.87
C SER A 172 15.20 2.85 -3.88
N LEU A 173 15.23 1.54 -3.60
CA LEU A 173 16.10 0.95 -2.58
C LEU A 173 17.16 0.05 -3.23
N ASP A 174 18.33 -0.02 -2.59
CA ASP A 174 19.33 -1.05 -2.93
C ASP A 174 18.78 -2.46 -2.64
N PRO A 175 19.36 -3.53 -3.25
CA PRO A 175 18.83 -4.89 -3.11
C PRO A 175 18.72 -5.39 -1.67
N LYS A 176 19.66 -5.01 -0.79
CA LYS A 176 19.64 -5.42 0.62
C LYS A 176 18.51 -4.74 1.38
N ALA A 177 18.32 -3.43 1.16
CA ALA A 177 17.23 -2.67 1.76
C ALA A 177 15.86 -3.10 1.20
N ALA A 178 15.78 -3.43 -0.10
CA ALA A 178 14.57 -3.98 -0.72
C ALA A 178 14.13 -5.29 -0.06
N LEU A 179 15.04 -6.24 0.08
CA LEU A 179 14.78 -7.52 0.74
C LEU A 179 14.37 -7.33 2.21
N ALA A 180 15.06 -6.44 2.95
CA ALA A 180 14.71 -6.12 4.33
C ALA A 180 13.30 -5.48 4.44
N THR A 181 12.92 -4.64 3.48
CA THR A 181 11.59 -4.04 3.42
C THR A 181 10.50 -5.08 3.14
N MET A 182 10.72 -6.01 2.21
CA MET A 182 9.77 -7.09 1.92
C MET A 182 9.60 -8.02 3.13
N ARG A 183 10.70 -8.40 3.80
CA ARG A 183 10.65 -9.18 5.06
C ARG A 183 9.84 -8.46 6.15
N LEU A 184 10.02 -7.14 6.28
CA LEU A 184 9.25 -6.34 7.23
C LEU A 184 7.76 -6.34 6.87
N LEU A 185 7.39 -6.15 5.60
CA LEU A 185 5.99 -6.19 5.16
C LEU A 185 5.36 -7.57 5.39
N LYS A 186 6.09 -8.67 5.10
CA LYS A 186 5.60 -10.04 5.38
C LYS A 186 5.45 -10.30 6.88
N LYS A 187 6.39 -9.80 7.69
CA LYS A 187 6.26 -9.86 9.16
C LYS A 187 5.02 -9.12 9.66
N ILE A 188 4.79 -7.88 9.18
CA ILE A 188 3.60 -7.09 9.53
C ILE A 188 2.32 -7.82 9.10
N ASN A 189 2.29 -8.40 7.90
CA ASN A 189 1.17 -9.21 7.42
C ASN A 189 0.85 -10.36 8.38
N ASN A 190 1.87 -11.13 8.78
CA ASN A 190 1.71 -12.31 9.64
C ASN A 190 1.36 -11.92 11.09
N ASP A 191 2.11 -11.00 11.71
CA ASP A 191 2.00 -10.66 13.13
C ASP A 191 0.67 -9.95 13.46
N PHE A 192 0.18 -9.12 12.53
CA PHE A 192 -1.03 -8.33 12.72
C PHE A 192 -2.23 -8.82 11.90
N ASN A 193 -2.08 -9.90 11.13
CA ASN A 193 -3.11 -10.42 10.21
C ASN A 193 -3.68 -9.33 9.27
N ILE A 194 -2.77 -8.42 8.81
CA ILE A 194 -3.09 -7.36 7.87
C ILE A 194 -3.00 -7.91 6.45
N THR A 195 -4.05 -7.72 5.65
CA THR A 195 -4.01 -8.05 4.21
C THR A 195 -3.09 -7.09 3.49
N VAL A 196 -2.23 -7.58 2.60
CA VAL A 196 -1.27 -6.76 1.84
C VAL A 196 -1.53 -6.90 0.35
N LEU A 197 -1.65 -5.77 -0.34
CA LEU A 197 -1.67 -5.68 -1.79
C LEU A 197 -0.47 -4.85 -2.22
N CYS A 198 0.51 -5.47 -2.89
CA CYS A 198 1.81 -4.89 -3.15
C CYS A 198 2.12 -4.86 -4.66
N ASN A 199 2.28 -3.67 -5.23
CA ASN A 199 2.80 -3.53 -6.59
C ASN A 199 4.30 -3.80 -6.60
N LEU A 200 4.74 -4.69 -7.47
CA LEU A 200 6.14 -5.02 -7.67
C LEU A 200 6.50 -5.08 -9.16
N HIS A 201 7.79 -4.90 -9.46
CA HIS A 201 8.39 -5.19 -10.76
C HIS A 201 9.27 -6.44 -10.72
N GLN A 202 9.80 -6.77 -9.53
CA GLN A 202 10.77 -7.86 -9.34
C GLN A 202 10.01 -9.16 -9.09
N VAL A 203 10.17 -10.09 -10.04
CA VAL A 203 9.50 -11.41 -10.04
C VAL A 203 9.94 -12.25 -8.85
N GLU A 204 11.24 -12.19 -8.53
CA GLU A 204 11.85 -12.93 -7.44
C GLU A 204 11.24 -12.55 -6.08
N LEU A 205 11.06 -11.25 -5.83
CA LEU A 205 10.43 -10.76 -4.60
C LEU A 205 8.95 -11.15 -4.53
N ALA A 206 8.23 -11.10 -5.65
CA ALA A 206 6.85 -11.53 -5.68
C ALA A 206 6.72 -13.04 -5.39
N SER A 207 7.61 -13.86 -5.97
CA SER A 207 7.64 -15.30 -5.73
C SER A 207 7.98 -15.67 -4.28
N GLU A 208 8.96 -14.97 -3.67
CA GLU A 208 9.44 -15.27 -2.32
C GLU A 208 8.45 -14.86 -1.22
N PHE A 209 7.78 -13.68 -1.38
CA PHE A 209 7.03 -13.07 -0.28
C PHE A 209 5.52 -13.18 -0.40
N SER A 210 4.98 -13.49 -1.58
CA SER A 210 3.52 -13.49 -1.78
C SER A 210 2.92 -14.87 -1.60
N ASP A 211 1.67 -14.90 -1.17
CA ASP A 211 0.85 -16.11 -1.19
C ASP A 211 0.26 -16.31 -2.59
N ARG A 212 -0.02 -15.20 -3.30
CA ARG A 212 -0.65 -15.15 -4.62
C ARG A 212 -0.12 -13.97 -5.43
N VAL A 213 -0.09 -14.13 -6.75
CA VAL A 213 0.38 -13.11 -7.69
C VAL A 213 -0.67 -12.86 -8.76
N ILE A 214 -0.98 -11.59 -8.98
CA ILE A 214 -1.87 -11.12 -10.03
C ILE A 214 -1.02 -10.43 -11.10
N GLY A 215 -1.06 -10.94 -12.34
CA GLY A 215 -0.41 -10.32 -13.48
C GLY A 215 -1.31 -9.28 -14.12
N LEU A 216 -0.84 -8.04 -14.24
CA LEU A 216 -1.55 -6.94 -14.89
C LEU A 216 -0.78 -6.47 -16.12
N SER A 217 -1.41 -6.51 -17.29
CA SER A 217 -0.85 -6.01 -18.56
C SER A 217 -1.91 -5.21 -19.30
N ASN A 218 -1.55 -4.02 -19.81
CA ASN A 218 -2.45 -3.16 -20.58
C ASN A 218 -3.82 -2.91 -19.93
N GLY A 219 -3.87 -2.80 -18.60
CA GLY A 219 -5.10 -2.57 -17.82
C GLY A 219 -5.99 -3.81 -17.66
N LEU A 220 -5.49 -5.01 -17.99
CA LEU A 220 -6.20 -6.29 -17.89
C LEU A 220 -5.45 -7.24 -16.94
N VAL A 221 -6.20 -8.05 -16.20
CA VAL A 221 -5.63 -9.20 -15.48
C VAL A 221 -5.34 -10.31 -16.49
N VAL A 222 -4.06 -10.66 -16.64
CA VAL A 222 -3.62 -11.70 -17.60
C VAL A 222 -3.38 -13.05 -16.92
N PHE A 223 -3.15 -13.06 -15.63
CA PHE A 223 -3.19 -14.25 -14.77
C PHE A 223 -3.46 -13.86 -13.31
N ASP A 224 -3.91 -14.82 -12.53
CA ASP A 224 -4.20 -14.72 -11.12
C ASP A 224 -4.02 -16.10 -10.50
N ASP A 225 -2.87 -16.33 -9.82
CA ASP A 225 -2.48 -17.67 -9.40
C ASP A 225 -1.63 -17.63 -8.11
N GLU A 226 -1.47 -18.76 -7.42
CA GLU A 226 -0.57 -18.89 -6.29
C GLU A 226 0.88 -18.58 -6.72
N ALA A 227 1.65 -17.94 -5.83
CA ALA A 227 3.02 -17.49 -6.13
C ALA A 227 3.94 -18.64 -6.60
N LYS A 228 3.73 -19.85 -6.10
CA LYS A 228 4.50 -21.06 -6.52
C LYS A 228 4.37 -21.43 -8.01
N PHE A 229 3.35 -20.92 -8.71
CA PHE A 229 3.12 -21.14 -10.13
C PHE A 229 3.54 -19.95 -11.01
N LEU A 230 4.20 -18.96 -10.45
CA LEU A 230 4.55 -17.71 -11.14
C LEU A 230 5.40 -17.95 -12.38
N ASP A 231 6.40 -18.83 -12.33
CA ASP A 231 7.28 -19.14 -13.46
C ASP A 231 6.53 -19.60 -14.73
N LYS A 232 5.39 -20.28 -14.54
CA LYS A 232 4.55 -20.75 -15.67
C LYS A 232 3.76 -19.62 -16.33
N ASN A 233 3.50 -18.55 -15.60
CA ASN A 233 2.60 -17.47 -16.01
C ASN A 233 3.33 -16.18 -16.41
N ILE A 234 4.62 -16.05 -16.05
CA ILE A 234 5.37 -14.80 -16.22
C ILE A 234 5.40 -14.30 -17.68
N ASN A 235 5.47 -15.21 -18.65
CA ASN A 235 5.49 -14.85 -20.08
C ASN A 235 4.22 -14.13 -20.53
N LYS A 236 3.08 -14.33 -19.84
CA LYS A 236 1.81 -13.65 -20.15
C LYS A 236 1.85 -12.14 -19.84
N LEU A 237 2.82 -11.66 -19.06
CA LEU A 237 2.97 -10.22 -18.78
C LEU A 237 3.55 -9.45 -19.96
N TYR A 238 4.30 -10.14 -20.84
CA TYR A 238 5.10 -9.52 -21.90
C TYR A 238 4.62 -9.92 -23.31
N SER A 239 3.53 -10.69 -23.39
CA SER A 239 2.88 -11.10 -24.64
C SER A 239 1.89 -10.05 -25.21
#